data_478aa0a7f5666601e212273d8eb038da
#
_entry.id   478aa0a7f5666601e212273d8eb038da
#
_cell.length_a   1.000
_cell.length_b   1.000
_cell.length_c   1.000
_cell.angle_alpha   90.00
_cell.angle_beta   90.00
_cell.angle_gamma   90.00
#
_symmetry.space_group_name_H-M   'P 1'
#
loop_
_entity.id
_entity.type
_entity.pdbx_description
1 polymer ?
#
loop_
_entity_poly.entity_id
_entity_poly.type
_entity_poly.pdbx_seq_one_letter_code
_entity_poly.pdbx_strand_id
1 'polypeptide(L)'
;MNKKTIAILLFAFITLTGWAKEKTMVWEQPTTEYGTSYGDGFFNTALDITKVELKETETLVYMTISLRSDYPDFRFQFVSDTHLKAGENRYNLISVDGIELNQFTQTNKNGKLDVVFHFQPLPQDTKSFDFIEGEIERAFQIKG
;
A
#
# COMPACT_ATOMS: atom_id res chain seq x y z
N MET A 1 -19.62 -26.41 -43.71
CA MET A 1 -19.57 -25.52 -42.55
C MET A 1 -19.65 -24.08 -43.03
N ASN A 2 -20.63 -23.34 -42.55
CA ASN A 2 -20.91 -22.00 -43.06
C ASN A 2 -19.91 -21.01 -42.45
N LYS A 3 -19.21 -20.19 -43.27
CA LYS A 3 -18.22 -19.21 -42.82
C LYS A 3 -18.76 -18.23 -41.75
N LYS A 4 -20.07 -17.99 -41.75
CA LYS A 4 -20.75 -17.14 -40.75
C LYS A 4 -20.75 -17.76 -39.36
N THR A 5 -20.79 -19.07 -39.23
CA THR A 5 -20.78 -19.76 -37.93
C THR A 5 -19.42 -19.71 -37.26
N ILE A 6 -18.34 -19.75 -38.04
CA ILE A 6 -16.96 -19.66 -37.53
C ILE A 6 -16.71 -18.26 -37.00
N ALA A 7 -17.20 -17.20 -37.70
CA ALA A 7 -17.02 -15.83 -37.28
C ALA A 7 -17.76 -15.52 -35.95
N ILE A 8 -18.94 -16.10 -35.73
CA ILE A 8 -19.71 -15.94 -34.48
C ILE A 8 -19.02 -16.63 -33.32
N LEU A 9 -18.44 -17.81 -33.52
CA LEU A 9 -17.67 -18.53 -32.50
C LEU A 9 -16.40 -17.79 -32.10
N LEU A 10 -15.69 -17.20 -33.05
CA LEU A 10 -14.51 -16.38 -32.76
C LEU A 10 -14.86 -15.10 -31.96
N PHE A 11 -15.95 -14.47 -32.30
CA PHE A 11 -16.42 -13.27 -31.62
C PHE A 11 -16.87 -13.58 -30.17
N ALA A 12 -17.56 -14.71 -29.96
CA ALA A 12 -17.93 -15.16 -28.61
C ALA A 12 -16.71 -15.47 -27.74
N PHE A 13 -15.66 -16.05 -28.32
CA PHE A 13 -14.41 -16.33 -27.61
C PHE A 13 -13.68 -15.06 -27.20
N ILE A 14 -13.61 -14.03 -28.04
CA ILE A 14 -13.02 -12.72 -27.73
C ILE A 14 -13.82 -12.01 -26.64
N THR A 15 -15.13 -12.12 -26.64
CA THR A 15 -16.00 -11.52 -25.63
C THR A 15 -15.80 -12.16 -24.26
N LEU A 16 -15.59 -13.48 -24.20
CA LEU A 16 -15.32 -14.19 -22.94
C LEU A 16 -13.96 -13.81 -22.33
N THR A 17 -12.93 -13.59 -23.14
CA THR A 17 -11.61 -13.15 -22.65
C THR A 17 -11.61 -11.69 -22.20
N GLY A 18 -12.44 -10.79 -22.77
CA GLY A 18 -12.59 -9.40 -22.38
C GLY A 18 -13.35 -9.19 -21.06
N TRP A 19 -13.97 -10.22 -20.50
CA TRP A 19 -14.76 -10.15 -19.28
C TRP A 19 -14.05 -10.74 -18.06
N ALA A 20 -12.81 -11.21 -18.20
CA ALA A 20 -12.00 -11.64 -17.07
C ALA A 20 -11.68 -10.39 -16.20
N LYS A 21 -12.38 -10.24 -15.08
CA LYS A 21 -12.10 -9.18 -14.12
C LYS A 21 -10.71 -9.41 -13.54
N GLU A 22 -9.95 -8.31 -13.43
CA GLU A 22 -8.72 -8.29 -12.66
C GLU A 22 -9.00 -8.78 -11.23
N LYS A 23 -8.24 -9.78 -10.81
CA LYS A 23 -8.38 -10.34 -9.48
C LYS A 23 -7.73 -9.40 -8.46
N THR A 24 -8.50 -8.94 -7.49
CA THR A 24 -8.01 -8.11 -6.39
C THR A 24 -8.31 -8.80 -5.07
N MET A 25 -7.28 -8.97 -4.24
CA MET A 25 -7.43 -9.38 -2.85
C MET A 25 -7.40 -8.15 -1.98
N VAL A 26 -8.35 -8.04 -1.06
CA VAL A 26 -8.50 -6.87 -0.19
C VAL A 26 -8.39 -7.30 1.27
N TRP A 27 -7.54 -6.62 2.02
CA TRP A 27 -7.46 -6.76 3.47
C TRP A 27 -8.02 -5.48 4.09
N GLU A 28 -9.16 -5.63 4.76
CA GLU A 28 -9.79 -4.54 5.52
C GLU A 28 -9.25 -4.54 6.95
N GLN A 29 -8.81 -3.39 7.42
CA GLN A 29 -8.29 -3.20 8.77
C GLN A 29 -7.29 -4.30 9.18
N PRO A 30 -6.20 -4.50 8.41
CA PRO A 30 -5.25 -5.57 8.70
C PRO A 30 -4.62 -5.40 10.07
N THR A 31 -4.28 -6.52 10.70
CA THR A 31 -3.55 -6.49 11.96
C THR A 31 -2.12 -6.00 11.72
N THR A 32 -1.71 -4.95 12.43
CA THR A 32 -0.38 -4.39 12.32
C THR A 32 0.39 -4.51 13.62
N GLU A 33 1.64 -4.94 13.51
CA GLU A 33 2.59 -4.90 14.62
C GLU A 33 3.65 -3.85 14.29
N TYR A 34 3.81 -2.88 15.18
CA TYR A 34 4.82 -1.86 15.02
C TYR A 34 6.18 -2.39 15.46
N GLY A 35 7.15 -2.36 14.55
CA GLY A 35 8.53 -2.67 14.90
C GLY A 35 9.08 -1.71 15.94
N THR A 36 9.84 -2.25 16.87
CA THR A 36 10.43 -1.54 17.99
C THR A 36 11.63 -0.67 17.57
N SER A 37 11.46 0.34 16.80
CA SER A 37 12.55 1.28 16.62
C SER A 37 12.08 2.68 16.95
N TYR A 38 12.78 3.25 17.84
CA TYR A 38 12.62 4.52 18.54
C TYR A 38 11.76 4.40 19.79
N GLY A 39 12.47 4.00 20.84
CA GLY A 39 12.03 4.11 22.20
C GLY A 39 11.45 5.49 22.48
N ASP A 40 10.48 5.45 23.28
CA ASP A 40 10.09 6.53 24.16
C ASP A 40 9.59 7.81 23.50
N GLY A 41 8.34 7.80 23.13
CA GLY A 41 7.53 9.01 23.18
C GLY A 41 7.80 10.11 22.18
N PHE A 42 8.76 9.95 21.29
CA PHE A 42 9.11 11.00 20.33
C PHE A 42 8.12 11.12 19.17
N PHE A 43 7.35 10.08 18.90
CA PHE A 43 6.39 10.08 17.81
C PHE A 43 4.99 9.76 18.33
N ASN A 44 4.31 10.80 18.75
CA ASN A 44 2.87 10.76 18.97
C ASN A 44 2.08 10.64 17.65
N THR A 45 2.71 10.14 16.62
CA THR A 45 2.08 9.93 15.33
C THR A 45 1.54 8.51 15.29
N ALA A 46 0.25 8.37 15.20
CA ALA A 46 -0.36 7.09 14.89
C ALA A 46 -0.35 6.92 13.38
N LEU A 47 0.35 5.89 12.92
CA LEU A 47 0.28 5.43 11.54
C LEU A 47 -0.65 4.23 11.52
N ASP A 48 -1.79 4.37 10.90
CA ASP A 48 -2.81 3.32 10.84
C ASP A 48 -2.99 2.87 9.40
N ILE A 49 -2.65 1.61 9.12
CA ILE A 49 -2.92 1.00 7.82
C ILE A 49 -4.35 0.49 7.84
N THR A 50 -5.21 1.15 7.09
CA THR A 50 -6.65 0.90 7.11
C THR A 50 -7.08 -0.15 6.10
N LYS A 51 -6.35 -0.28 5.00
CA LYS A 51 -6.68 -1.24 3.94
C LYS A 51 -5.44 -1.57 3.12
N VAL A 52 -5.40 -2.78 2.59
CA VAL A 52 -4.41 -3.23 1.60
C VAL A 52 -5.15 -3.87 0.43
N GLU A 53 -4.77 -3.52 -0.78
CA GLU A 53 -5.28 -4.14 -1.99
C GLU A 53 -4.14 -4.79 -2.77
N LEU A 54 -4.23 -6.10 -2.94
CA LEU A 54 -3.29 -6.87 -3.77
C LEU A 54 -3.90 -7.04 -5.16
N LYS A 55 -3.48 -6.19 -6.09
CA LYS A 55 -3.88 -6.27 -7.49
C LYS A 55 -2.81 -6.98 -8.31
N GLU A 56 -3.17 -7.39 -9.51
CA GLU A 56 -2.22 -8.04 -10.43
C GLU A 56 -1.11 -7.07 -10.89
N THR A 57 -1.42 -5.78 -10.96
CA THR A 57 -0.53 -4.74 -11.49
C THR A 57 0.19 -3.92 -10.43
N GLU A 58 -0.35 -3.88 -9.23
CA GLU A 58 0.21 -3.09 -8.11
C GLU A 58 -0.35 -3.53 -6.77
N THR A 59 0.34 -3.14 -5.71
CA THR A 59 -0.15 -3.26 -4.33
C THR A 59 -0.43 -1.87 -3.79
N LEU A 60 -1.63 -1.65 -3.27
CA LEU A 60 -2.03 -0.39 -2.64
C LEU A 60 -2.06 -0.56 -1.11
N VAL A 61 -1.39 0.33 -0.42
CA VAL A 61 -1.43 0.43 1.04
C VAL A 61 -2.06 1.76 1.43
N TYR A 62 -3.21 1.70 2.05
CA TYR A 62 -3.94 2.87 2.54
C TYR A 62 -3.56 3.13 3.99
N MET A 63 -3.10 4.32 4.28
CA MET A 63 -2.63 4.71 5.60
C MET A 63 -3.27 6.02 6.03
N THR A 64 -3.71 6.08 7.29
CA THR A 64 -4.11 7.32 7.95
C THR A 64 -3.02 7.73 8.92
N ILE A 65 -2.51 8.93 8.75
CA ILE A 65 -1.54 9.53 9.65
C ILE A 65 -2.27 10.49 10.57
N SER A 66 -2.26 10.20 11.88
CA SER A 66 -2.90 11.03 12.89
C SER A 66 -1.84 11.69 13.76
N LEU A 67 -1.88 13.00 13.87
CA LEU A 67 -0.98 13.74 14.74
C LEU A 67 -1.65 14.01 16.08
N ARG A 68 -0.93 13.73 17.17
CA ARG A 68 -1.36 14.13 18.50
C ARG A 68 -0.97 15.57 18.78
N SER A 69 -1.82 16.25 19.53
CA SER A 69 -1.86 17.70 19.73
C SER A 69 -0.68 18.33 20.48
N ASP A 70 0.23 17.53 21.02
CA ASP A 70 1.23 18.03 21.97
C ASP A 70 2.45 18.70 21.31
N TYR A 71 2.56 18.56 19.99
CA TYR A 71 3.66 19.14 19.22
C TYR A 71 3.14 19.93 18.02
N PRO A 72 3.10 21.26 18.09
CA PRO A 72 2.55 22.08 17.01
C PRO A 72 3.38 22.08 15.71
N ASP A 73 4.64 21.65 15.78
CA ASP A 73 5.57 21.70 14.65
C ASP A 73 5.99 20.32 14.16
N PHE A 74 5.15 19.32 14.33
CA PHE A 74 5.49 17.97 13.89
C PHE A 74 5.60 17.89 12.38
N ARG A 75 6.76 17.46 11.92
CA ARG A 75 7.04 17.21 10.50
C ARG A 75 7.36 15.75 10.32
N PHE A 76 6.86 15.19 9.24
CA PHE A 76 7.22 13.84 8.84
C PHE A 76 7.55 13.81 7.35
N GLN A 77 8.30 12.80 6.93
CA GLN A 77 8.56 12.54 5.52
C GLN A 77 8.60 11.05 5.27
N PHE A 78 8.21 10.67 4.09
CA PHE A 78 8.49 9.36 3.52
C PHE A 78 9.50 9.52 2.40
N VAL A 79 10.44 8.61 2.34
CA VAL A 79 11.48 8.64 1.33
C VAL A 79 11.13 7.70 0.17
N SER A 80 11.70 7.98 -1.01
CA SER A 80 11.47 7.14 -2.20
C SER A 80 11.99 5.70 -2.04
N ASP A 81 12.87 5.46 -1.07
CA ASP A 81 13.38 4.13 -0.73
C ASP A 81 12.41 3.30 0.13
N THR A 82 11.26 3.85 0.50
CA THR A 82 10.19 3.12 1.17
C THR A 82 9.80 1.90 0.33
N HIS A 83 9.69 0.74 0.95
CA HIS A 83 9.41 -0.50 0.25
C HIS A 83 8.66 -1.50 1.12
N LEU A 84 8.12 -2.51 0.50
CA LEU A 84 7.58 -3.69 1.16
C LEU A 84 8.57 -4.83 1.10
N LYS A 85 8.59 -5.64 2.13
CA LYS A 85 9.37 -6.88 2.17
C LYS A 85 8.44 -8.04 2.52
N ALA A 86 8.39 -9.03 1.63
CA ALA A 86 7.65 -10.26 1.84
C ALA A 86 8.60 -11.45 1.61
N GLY A 87 8.88 -12.20 2.68
CA GLY A 87 9.92 -13.23 2.64
C GLY A 87 11.28 -12.59 2.35
N GLU A 88 11.97 -13.09 1.33
CA GLU A 88 13.27 -12.56 0.89
C GLU A 88 13.16 -11.48 -0.20
N ASN A 89 11.94 -11.17 -0.65
CA ASN A 89 11.73 -10.29 -1.79
C ASN A 89 11.36 -8.88 -1.36
N ARG A 90 11.89 -7.92 -2.10
CA ARG A 90 11.63 -6.50 -1.95
C ARG A 90 10.69 -6.02 -3.05
N TYR A 91 9.71 -5.19 -2.68
CA TYR A 91 8.75 -4.57 -3.59
C TYR A 91 8.85 -3.06 -3.44
N ASN A 92 9.30 -2.40 -4.50
CA ASN A 92 9.61 -0.99 -4.46
C ASN A 92 8.37 -0.12 -4.52
N LEU A 93 8.45 1.06 -3.89
CA LEU A 93 7.46 2.11 -4.00
C LEU A 93 7.49 2.68 -5.43
N ILE A 94 6.31 2.79 -6.04
CA ILE A 94 6.13 3.40 -7.37
C ILE A 94 5.75 4.86 -7.21
N SER A 95 4.74 5.14 -6.37
CA SER A 95 4.23 6.49 -6.12
C SER A 95 3.46 6.55 -4.81
N VAL A 96 3.13 7.74 -4.37
CA VAL A 96 2.28 7.98 -3.21
C VAL A 96 1.30 9.11 -3.53
N ASP A 97 0.06 8.94 -3.07
CA ASP A 97 -0.97 9.97 -3.17
C ASP A 97 -1.19 10.60 -1.78
N GLY A 98 -1.33 11.92 -1.74
CA GLY A 98 -1.62 12.67 -0.53
C GLY A 98 -0.43 13.36 0.13
N ILE A 99 0.78 12.96 -0.21
CA ILE A 99 2.03 13.60 0.23
C ILE A 99 3.05 13.61 -0.90
N GLU A 100 4.13 14.38 -0.73
CA GLU A 100 5.30 14.34 -1.61
C GLU A 100 6.44 13.58 -0.95
N LEU A 101 7.08 12.70 -1.72
CA LEU A 101 8.23 11.94 -1.24
C LEU A 101 9.46 12.84 -1.07
N ASN A 102 10.31 12.48 -0.13
CA ASN A 102 11.57 13.17 0.18
C ASN A 102 11.39 14.63 0.64
N GLN A 103 10.18 14.99 1.04
CA GLN A 103 9.85 16.31 1.55
C GLN A 103 9.14 16.19 2.90
N PHE A 104 9.44 17.12 3.81
CA PHE A 104 8.73 17.20 5.07
C PHE A 104 7.31 17.70 4.84
N THR A 105 6.35 16.97 5.37
CA THR A 105 4.95 17.36 5.41
C THR A 105 4.62 17.81 6.83
N GLN A 106 4.03 18.98 6.94
CA GLN A 106 3.52 19.49 8.19
C GLN A 106 2.00 19.38 8.20
N THR A 107 1.46 18.80 9.26
CA THR A 107 0.02 18.75 9.43
C THR A 107 -0.44 19.72 10.50
N ASN A 108 -1.70 20.11 10.42
CA ASN A 108 -2.34 20.95 11.42
C ASN A 108 -2.49 20.21 12.75
N LYS A 109 -2.52 20.95 13.85
CA LYS A 109 -2.86 20.46 15.18
C LYS A 109 -4.11 19.58 15.12
N ASN A 110 -4.04 18.33 15.60
CA ASN A 110 -5.12 17.33 15.55
C ASN A 110 -5.57 16.93 14.14
N GLY A 111 -4.75 17.17 13.12
CA GLY A 111 -5.04 16.76 11.75
C GLY A 111 -4.88 15.27 11.52
N LYS A 112 -5.72 14.74 10.65
CA LYS A 112 -5.54 13.42 10.05
C LYS A 112 -5.23 13.61 8.57
N LEU A 113 -4.33 12.80 8.06
CA LEU A 113 -3.97 12.80 6.65
C LEU A 113 -4.08 11.37 6.12
N ASP A 114 -4.86 11.22 5.07
CA ASP A 114 -4.99 9.95 4.36
C ASP A 114 -4.03 9.90 3.19
N VAL A 115 -3.24 8.84 3.12
CA VAL A 115 -2.27 8.62 2.05
C VAL A 115 -2.45 7.23 1.45
N VAL A 116 -2.12 7.09 0.19
CA VAL A 116 -2.14 5.82 -0.52
C VAL A 116 -0.77 5.59 -1.14
N PHE A 117 -0.13 4.49 -0.74
CA PHE A 117 1.15 4.06 -1.29
C PHE A 117 0.91 3.04 -2.39
N HIS A 118 1.54 3.26 -3.53
CA HIS A 118 1.52 2.34 -4.67
C HIS A 118 2.87 1.63 -4.75
N PHE A 119 2.85 0.31 -4.60
CA PHE A 119 4.04 -0.53 -4.67
C PHE A 119 3.97 -1.48 -5.85
N GLN A 120 5.11 -2.04 -6.21
CA GLN A 120 5.16 -3.18 -7.12
C GLN A 120 4.25 -4.30 -6.61
N PRO A 121 3.64 -5.10 -7.51
CA PRO A 121 2.63 -6.07 -7.11
C PRO A 121 3.22 -7.20 -6.27
N LEU A 122 2.67 -7.40 -5.08
CA LEU A 122 2.88 -8.60 -4.27
C LEU A 122 2.15 -9.79 -4.90
N PRO A 123 2.67 -11.01 -4.76
CA PRO A 123 1.89 -12.20 -5.07
C PRO A 123 0.55 -12.19 -4.33
N GLN A 124 -0.51 -12.56 -5.00
CA GLN A 124 -1.87 -12.49 -4.43
C GLN A 124 -2.12 -13.52 -3.32
N ASP A 125 -1.26 -14.52 -3.19
CA ASP A 125 -1.26 -15.47 -2.09
C ASP A 125 -0.45 -15.01 -0.87
N THR A 126 0.11 -13.80 -0.91
CA THR A 126 0.84 -13.20 0.21
C THR A 126 -0.06 -13.11 1.43
N LYS A 127 0.46 -13.53 2.60
CA LYS A 127 -0.27 -13.52 3.86
C LYS A 127 0.17 -12.41 4.80
N SER A 128 1.41 -11.97 4.67
CA SER A 128 1.98 -10.91 5.48
C SER A 128 3.14 -10.24 4.74
N PHE A 129 3.42 -9.01 5.11
CA PHE A 129 4.59 -8.29 4.64
C PHE A 129 5.01 -7.24 5.66
N ASP A 130 6.24 -6.78 5.54
CA ASP A 130 6.75 -5.66 6.32
C ASP A 130 6.73 -4.39 5.47
N PHE A 131 6.25 -3.30 6.05
CA PHE A 131 6.35 -1.96 5.48
C PHE A 131 7.62 -1.31 6.05
N ILE A 132 8.56 -0.96 5.20
CA ILE A 132 9.86 -0.43 5.60
C ILE A 132 10.04 0.96 5.02
N GLU A 133 10.21 1.93 5.90
CA GLU A 133 10.45 3.32 5.55
C GLU A 133 11.97 3.58 5.50
N GLY A 134 12.55 3.50 4.30
CA GLY A 134 13.96 3.80 4.08
C GLY A 134 14.92 2.79 4.71
N GLU A 135 16.17 3.22 4.94
CA GLU A 135 17.21 2.39 5.54
C GLU A 135 17.10 2.27 7.06
N ILE A 136 16.29 3.13 7.67
CA ILE A 136 16.02 3.07 9.10
C ILE A 136 14.94 2.05 9.32
N GLU A 137 15.27 0.95 9.99
CA GLU A 137 14.35 -0.15 10.26
C GLU A 137 13.15 0.30 11.12
N ARG A 138 12.19 0.92 10.48
CA ARG A 138 10.84 1.07 11.01
C ARG A 138 9.94 0.10 10.28
N ALA A 139 10.05 -1.15 10.67
CA ALA A 139 9.22 -2.16 10.05
C ALA A 139 7.83 -2.14 10.68
N PHE A 140 6.82 -1.86 9.87
CA PHE A 140 5.46 -2.24 10.20
C PHE A 140 5.26 -3.65 9.67
N GLN A 141 4.85 -4.56 10.50
CA GLN A 141 4.47 -5.88 10.06
C GLN A 141 2.95 -5.96 9.94
N ILE A 142 2.48 -6.28 8.74
CA ILE A 142 1.07 -6.49 8.47
C ILE A 142 0.83 -7.98 8.34
N LYS A 143 -0.07 -8.48 9.17
CA LYS A 143 -0.55 -9.87 9.11
C LYS A 143 -1.98 -9.85 8.61
N GLY A 144 -2.24 -10.55 7.52
CA GLY A 144 -3.56 -10.66 6.91
C GLY A 144 -4.10 -12.08 6.84
#